data_a92515300fa8806fe7bc7e969df1f5e4
#
_entry.id   a92515300fa8806fe7bc7e969df1f5e4
#
_cell.length_a   1.000
_cell.length_b   1.000
_cell.length_c   1.000
_cell.angle_alpha   90.00
_cell.angle_beta   90.00
_cell.angle_gamma   90.00
#
_symmetry.space_group_name_H-M   'P 1'
#
loop_
_entity.id
_entity.type
_entity.pdbx_description
1 polymer ?
#
loop_
_entity_poly.entity_id
_entity_poly.type
_entity_poly.pdbx_seq_one_letter_code
_entity_poly.pdbx_strand_id
1 'polypeptide(L)'
;MLRADFSEIFDYITRKAVSYSINTNGTLITPEIAHLLTRKGKKMVALYGATADVHDRVTRNPDSFEATMRGFAYLKEAGASFIVQVIPMRENYHQYSKMLALAVSLSSHIRVGSPWLFLSASGSTARNREIARQRLDPAEVLFLDEPDSAGDALAALDNTQKTDSTSCSVNQGDDRLFGACIASRREFHIDPYGGMSFCYYIKEPTLRFNLRQGSFRQAWDEFIPGLAETVRGGSEYLENCGTCNLRRNCRWCGVFGYLEHQRFSAKVDYLCQVAGQKQQFMEDWKLNHLRFYQIAGITFQVAASFPITDSTFDPKFSAFRVDSPGEDTISIRLESSIPKMSDLRLGKEVYRKAPWVIYKQPNSWIYLGISPDTDDAQPHTLAIFDENHSHGRIYRQKEVYERGGLGSLTTFSSDQILLARFLADRQGCYLHAAGIKMDGKGLLFVGHSEAGKSTMLKMLQGYGEILCDDRIIVRRWPEGFQIHGTWSHGELSDVSPASAPLQAILFLEKASINELIPVVDKMQRISKVLSYVIRPLIDARWWEKTLTLAEMIADEVPAYRLRFDMSGQVREVIQKLL
;
A
#
# COMPACT_ATOMS: atom_id res chain seq x y z
N MET A 1 0.99 30.42 -29.91
CA MET A 1 0.41 30.44 -31.25
C MET A 1 -0.17 31.82 -31.65
N LEU A 2 -0.45 32.70 -30.72
CA LEU A 2 -0.92 34.08 -31.03
C LEU A 2 0.15 34.97 -31.69
N ARG A 3 1.43 34.70 -31.48
CA ARG A 3 2.54 35.47 -32.08
C ARG A 3 2.73 35.07 -33.54
N ALA A 4 2.98 36.04 -34.41
CA ALA A 4 3.23 35.77 -35.83
C ALA A 4 4.49 34.91 -36.09
N ASP A 5 5.50 35.07 -35.25
CA ASP A 5 6.77 34.34 -35.29
C ASP A 5 6.77 33.04 -34.45
N PHE A 6 5.60 32.53 -34.03
CA PHE A 6 5.50 31.34 -33.21
C PHE A 6 6.18 30.14 -33.83
N SER A 7 5.98 29.88 -35.11
CA SER A 7 6.54 28.73 -35.81
C SER A 7 8.07 28.75 -35.81
N GLU A 8 8.65 29.94 -36.05
CA GLU A 8 10.13 30.12 -36.03
C GLU A 8 10.71 29.88 -34.64
N ILE A 9 10.10 30.49 -33.60
CA ILE A 9 10.52 30.32 -32.21
C ILE A 9 10.40 28.85 -31.79
N PHE A 10 9.27 28.21 -32.11
CA PHE A 10 9.02 26.82 -31.76
C PHE A 10 10.00 25.89 -32.48
N ASP A 11 10.28 26.11 -33.75
CA ASP A 11 11.28 25.38 -34.52
C ASP A 11 12.67 25.50 -33.89
N TYR A 12 13.09 26.71 -33.57
CA TYR A 12 14.37 26.96 -32.93
C TYR A 12 14.50 26.25 -31.58
N ILE A 13 13.50 26.41 -30.70
CA ILE A 13 13.52 25.83 -29.37
C ILE A 13 13.54 24.30 -29.46
N THR A 14 12.68 23.70 -30.26
CA THR A 14 12.53 22.23 -30.32
C THR A 14 13.69 21.52 -31.00
N ARG A 15 14.50 22.23 -31.79
CA ARG A 15 15.79 21.72 -32.33
C ARG A 15 16.90 21.70 -31.26
N LYS A 16 16.82 22.57 -30.27
CA LYS A 16 17.86 22.75 -29.23
C LYS A 16 17.52 22.05 -27.92
N ALA A 17 16.24 21.96 -27.57
CA ALA A 17 15.81 21.40 -26.29
C ALA A 17 15.88 19.87 -26.27
N VAL A 18 16.29 19.30 -25.15
CA VAL A 18 16.27 17.85 -24.89
C VAL A 18 14.80 17.34 -24.87
N SER A 19 13.89 18.16 -24.35
CA SER A 19 12.46 17.88 -24.32
C SER A 19 11.68 19.19 -24.22
N TYR A 20 10.43 19.19 -24.64
CA TYR A 20 9.52 20.32 -24.48
C TYR A 20 8.14 19.85 -24.06
N SER A 21 7.37 20.77 -23.45
CA SER A 21 5.94 20.61 -23.28
C SER A 21 5.22 21.90 -23.69
N ILE A 22 4.01 21.75 -24.25
CA ILE A 22 3.15 22.87 -24.60
C ILE A 22 1.73 22.59 -24.11
N ASN A 23 1.12 23.61 -23.51
CA ASN A 23 -0.30 23.63 -23.15
C ASN A 23 -1.03 24.59 -24.09
N THR A 24 -2.14 24.16 -24.67
CA THR A 24 -2.93 24.96 -25.56
C THR A 24 -4.42 24.62 -25.41
N ASN A 25 -5.29 25.56 -25.77
CA ASN A 25 -6.71 25.27 -25.95
C ASN A 25 -7.06 24.67 -27.34
N GLY A 26 -6.07 24.55 -28.22
CA GLY A 26 -6.22 23.91 -29.53
C GLY A 26 -6.81 24.80 -30.63
N THR A 27 -7.42 25.94 -30.31
CA THR A 27 -8.21 26.74 -31.26
C THR A 27 -7.40 27.37 -32.42
N LEU A 28 -6.09 27.51 -32.25
CA LEU A 28 -5.17 28.09 -33.24
C LEU A 28 -4.26 27.06 -33.91
N ILE A 29 -4.53 25.79 -33.76
CA ILE A 29 -3.77 24.74 -34.46
C ILE A 29 -4.22 24.72 -35.92
N THR A 30 -3.28 25.00 -36.83
CA THR A 30 -3.43 24.84 -38.28
C THR A 30 -2.73 23.55 -38.73
N PRO A 31 -2.92 23.08 -39.96
CA PRO A 31 -2.18 21.95 -40.50
C PRO A 31 -0.64 22.10 -40.37
N GLU A 32 -0.12 23.31 -40.63
CA GLU A 32 1.32 23.62 -40.53
C GLU A 32 1.81 23.54 -39.09
N ILE A 33 1.02 24.09 -38.14
CA ILE A 33 1.34 24.00 -36.70
C ILE A 33 1.25 22.53 -36.24
N ALA A 34 0.24 21.78 -36.68
CA ALA A 34 0.09 20.37 -36.36
C ALA A 34 1.30 19.55 -36.83
N HIS A 35 1.82 19.84 -38.01
CA HIS A 35 3.06 19.22 -38.53
C HIS A 35 4.28 19.54 -37.65
N LEU A 36 4.45 20.78 -37.20
CA LEU A 36 5.50 21.14 -36.24
C LEU A 36 5.34 20.39 -34.91
N LEU A 37 4.12 20.15 -34.47
CA LEU A 37 3.80 19.43 -33.23
C LEU A 37 4.00 17.90 -33.34
N THR A 38 4.39 17.34 -34.48
CA THR A 38 4.83 15.93 -34.58
C THR A 38 6.15 15.68 -33.84
N ARG A 39 6.95 16.71 -33.58
CA ARG A 39 8.21 16.61 -32.87
C ARG A 39 8.03 16.02 -31.47
N LYS A 40 9.02 15.26 -31.02
CA LYS A 40 9.02 14.60 -29.70
C LYS A 40 8.91 15.62 -28.57
N GLY A 41 7.84 15.53 -27.76
CA GLY A 41 7.55 16.41 -26.63
C GLY A 41 6.12 16.23 -26.15
N LYS A 42 5.76 16.79 -25.00
CA LYS A 42 4.40 16.71 -24.45
C LYS A 42 3.54 17.83 -25.01
N LYS A 43 2.46 17.49 -25.67
CA LYS A 43 1.44 18.43 -26.15
C LYS A 43 0.15 18.15 -25.38
N MET A 44 -0.30 19.09 -24.56
CA MET A 44 -1.55 19.00 -23.81
C MET A 44 -2.56 19.99 -24.38
N VAL A 45 -3.70 19.46 -24.82
CA VAL A 45 -4.80 20.25 -25.40
C VAL A 45 -5.98 20.17 -24.44
N ALA A 46 -6.42 21.33 -23.96
CA ALA A 46 -7.49 21.41 -22.97
C ALA A 46 -8.88 21.20 -23.60
N LEU A 47 -9.73 20.42 -22.90
CA LEU A 47 -11.12 20.17 -23.21
C LEU A 47 -11.98 20.65 -22.03
N TYR A 48 -12.91 21.58 -22.31
CA TYR A 48 -13.76 22.25 -21.31
C TYR A 48 -15.23 21.86 -21.36
N GLY A 49 -15.66 21.06 -22.30
CA GLY A 49 -17.02 20.56 -22.46
C GLY A 49 -17.07 19.42 -23.45
N ALA A 50 -18.10 18.59 -23.39
CA ALA A 50 -18.37 17.54 -24.38
C ALA A 50 -19.25 18.02 -25.53
N THR A 51 -19.80 19.21 -25.40
CA THR A 51 -20.70 19.85 -26.38
C THR A 51 -20.32 21.33 -26.57
N ALA A 52 -20.66 21.92 -27.71
CA ALA A 52 -20.32 23.29 -28.02
C ALA A 52 -20.90 24.28 -27.00
N ASP A 53 -22.15 24.10 -26.59
CA ASP A 53 -22.84 25.00 -25.65
C ASP A 53 -22.11 25.07 -24.28
N VAL A 54 -21.61 23.96 -23.75
CA VAL A 54 -20.89 23.94 -22.48
C VAL A 54 -19.47 24.44 -22.66
N HIS A 55 -18.76 23.96 -23.67
CA HIS A 55 -17.36 24.34 -23.91
C HIS A 55 -17.24 25.86 -24.17
N ASP A 56 -18.07 26.41 -25.04
CA ASP A 56 -18.04 27.82 -25.40
C ASP A 56 -18.46 28.72 -24.24
N ARG A 57 -19.41 28.26 -23.42
CA ARG A 57 -19.78 28.96 -22.18
C ARG A 57 -18.64 29.04 -21.18
N VAL A 58 -17.93 27.93 -20.96
CA VAL A 58 -16.75 27.90 -20.08
C VAL A 58 -15.62 28.78 -20.59
N THR A 59 -15.34 28.71 -21.89
CA THR A 59 -14.28 29.52 -22.51
C THR A 59 -14.67 30.96 -22.74
N ARG A 60 -15.99 31.26 -22.72
CA ARG A 60 -16.59 32.56 -23.08
C ARG A 60 -16.22 32.99 -24.49
N ASN A 61 -16.05 32.05 -25.37
CA ASN A 61 -15.67 32.28 -26.75
C ASN A 61 -16.54 31.41 -27.68
N PRO A 62 -17.53 31.99 -28.35
CA PRO A 62 -18.34 31.26 -29.31
C PRO A 62 -17.46 30.52 -30.33
N ASP A 63 -17.91 29.37 -30.79
CA ASP A 63 -17.24 28.51 -31.78
C ASP A 63 -15.87 27.94 -31.31
N SER A 64 -15.52 28.14 -30.05
CA SER A 64 -14.25 27.62 -29.51
C SER A 64 -14.21 26.09 -29.48
N PHE A 65 -15.35 25.43 -29.24
CA PHE A 65 -15.46 23.98 -29.32
C PHE A 65 -15.10 23.47 -30.72
N GLU A 66 -15.75 24.01 -31.74
CA GLU A 66 -15.50 23.63 -33.12
C GLU A 66 -14.04 23.89 -33.53
N ALA A 67 -13.49 25.03 -33.12
CA ALA A 67 -12.09 25.36 -33.38
C ALA A 67 -11.12 24.37 -32.68
N THR A 68 -11.41 23.98 -31.45
CA THR A 68 -10.63 22.97 -30.69
C THR A 68 -10.73 21.61 -31.35
N MET A 69 -11.94 21.20 -31.79
CA MET A 69 -12.16 19.92 -32.48
C MET A 69 -11.42 19.85 -33.82
N ARG A 70 -11.39 20.96 -34.59
CA ARG A 70 -10.56 21.06 -35.79
C ARG A 70 -9.08 20.92 -35.45
N GLY A 71 -8.62 21.55 -34.39
CA GLY A 71 -7.23 21.40 -33.89
C GLY A 71 -6.87 19.96 -33.59
N PHE A 72 -7.75 19.20 -32.93
CA PHE A 72 -7.58 17.76 -32.72
C PHE A 72 -7.52 16.98 -34.04
N ALA A 73 -8.38 17.30 -35.00
CA ALA A 73 -8.37 16.64 -36.31
C ALA A 73 -7.04 16.85 -37.03
N TYR A 74 -6.53 18.07 -37.08
CA TYR A 74 -5.23 18.38 -37.70
C TYR A 74 -4.06 17.66 -37.00
N LEU A 75 -4.09 17.55 -35.68
CA LEU A 75 -3.07 16.78 -34.93
C LEU A 75 -3.10 15.29 -35.28
N LYS A 76 -4.30 14.70 -35.41
CA LYS A 76 -4.47 13.31 -35.84
C LYS A 76 -3.99 13.09 -37.27
N GLU A 77 -4.40 13.94 -38.20
CA GLU A 77 -3.99 13.87 -39.60
C GLU A 77 -2.46 13.99 -39.77
N ALA A 78 -1.84 14.85 -38.98
CA ALA A 78 -0.38 15.00 -38.97
C ALA A 78 0.35 13.82 -38.26
N GLY A 79 -0.34 12.91 -37.59
CA GLY A 79 0.25 11.84 -36.79
C GLY A 79 0.94 12.31 -35.50
N ALA A 80 0.55 13.48 -34.99
CA ALA A 80 1.13 14.02 -33.75
C ALA A 80 0.59 13.30 -32.51
N SER A 81 1.48 12.86 -31.63
CA SER A 81 1.07 12.37 -30.31
C SER A 81 0.71 13.53 -29.40
N PHE A 82 -0.46 13.51 -28.76
CA PHE A 82 -0.94 14.55 -27.84
C PHE A 82 -1.76 13.97 -26.71
N ILE A 83 -1.89 14.75 -25.65
CA ILE A 83 -2.68 14.43 -24.44
C ILE A 83 -3.94 15.31 -24.47
N VAL A 84 -5.12 14.72 -24.36
CA VAL A 84 -6.34 15.47 -24.08
C VAL A 84 -6.43 15.73 -22.60
N GLN A 85 -6.41 17.00 -22.21
CA GLN A 85 -6.54 17.41 -20.83
C GLN A 85 -7.98 17.80 -20.52
N VAL A 86 -8.72 16.93 -19.84
CA VAL A 86 -10.06 17.21 -19.32
C VAL A 86 -9.93 18.05 -18.06
N ILE A 87 -10.57 19.23 -18.04
CA ILE A 87 -10.52 20.15 -16.90
C ILE A 87 -11.90 20.23 -16.27
N PRO A 88 -12.16 19.43 -15.20
CA PRO A 88 -13.43 19.46 -14.50
C PRO A 88 -13.57 20.74 -13.67
N MET A 89 -14.74 21.34 -13.74
CA MET A 89 -15.12 22.52 -12.97
C MET A 89 -16.65 22.57 -12.82
N ARG A 90 -17.18 23.39 -11.93
CA ARG A 90 -18.61 23.43 -11.61
C ARG A 90 -19.52 23.53 -12.84
N GLU A 91 -19.16 24.35 -13.80
CA GLU A 91 -19.97 24.60 -14.99
C GLU A 91 -20.05 23.42 -15.96
N ASN A 92 -19.04 22.54 -15.98
CA ASN A 92 -18.98 21.41 -16.91
C ASN A 92 -19.04 20.03 -16.22
N TYR A 93 -19.08 19.97 -14.90
CA TYR A 93 -19.00 18.70 -14.14
C TYR A 93 -20.14 17.73 -14.48
N HIS A 94 -21.33 18.26 -14.79
CA HIS A 94 -22.47 17.45 -15.24
C HIS A 94 -22.22 16.71 -16.57
N GLN A 95 -21.19 17.11 -17.33
CA GLN A 95 -20.76 16.44 -18.55
C GLN A 95 -19.47 15.60 -18.35
N TYR A 96 -18.95 15.45 -17.14
CA TYR A 96 -17.63 14.87 -16.90
C TYR A 96 -17.44 13.50 -17.58
N SER A 97 -18.38 12.56 -17.42
CA SER A 97 -18.32 11.25 -18.07
C SER A 97 -18.32 11.33 -19.60
N LYS A 98 -19.11 12.27 -20.17
CA LYS A 98 -19.14 12.51 -21.61
C LYS A 98 -17.83 13.13 -22.11
N MET A 99 -17.22 14.03 -21.33
CA MET A 99 -15.91 14.61 -21.62
C MET A 99 -14.82 13.55 -21.62
N LEU A 100 -14.84 12.60 -20.67
CA LEU A 100 -13.90 11.46 -20.66
C LEU A 100 -14.08 10.58 -21.89
N ALA A 101 -15.32 10.22 -22.24
CA ALA A 101 -15.61 9.40 -23.42
C ALA A 101 -15.13 10.09 -24.71
N LEU A 102 -15.39 11.40 -24.84
CA LEU A 102 -14.88 12.19 -25.97
C LEU A 102 -13.35 12.23 -25.98
N ALA A 103 -12.70 12.45 -24.83
CA ALA A 103 -11.25 12.49 -24.74
C ALA A 103 -10.60 11.15 -25.16
N VAL A 104 -11.17 10.00 -24.73
CA VAL A 104 -10.73 8.66 -25.14
C VAL A 104 -10.86 8.46 -26.66
N SER A 105 -11.93 8.96 -27.28
CA SER A 105 -12.12 8.89 -28.74
C SER A 105 -11.11 9.76 -29.53
N LEU A 106 -10.61 10.82 -28.89
CA LEU A 106 -9.66 11.76 -29.49
C LEU A 106 -8.21 11.32 -29.37
N SER A 107 -7.81 10.72 -28.25
CA SER A 107 -6.42 10.31 -28.01
C SER A 107 -6.34 9.11 -27.08
N SER A 108 -5.34 8.25 -27.29
CA SER A 108 -4.95 7.19 -26.32
C SER A 108 -4.35 7.74 -25.04
N HIS A 109 -4.00 9.03 -24.99
CA HIS A 109 -3.41 9.67 -23.83
C HIS A 109 -4.36 10.77 -23.32
N ILE A 110 -4.92 10.54 -22.14
CA ILE A 110 -5.79 11.49 -21.47
C ILE A 110 -5.20 11.87 -20.10
N ARG A 111 -5.54 13.07 -19.63
CA ARG A 111 -5.20 13.54 -18.30
C ARG A 111 -6.36 14.35 -17.75
N VAL A 112 -6.73 14.08 -16.51
CA VAL A 112 -7.64 14.94 -15.76
C VAL A 112 -6.80 16.07 -15.14
N GLY A 113 -7.22 17.31 -15.33
CA GLY A 113 -6.59 18.48 -14.71
C GLY A 113 -6.89 18.54 -13.22
N SER A 114 -6.13 19.38 -12.51
CA SER A 114 -6.30 19.53 -11.06
C SER A 114 -7.70 20.02 -10.70
N PRO A 115 -8.52 19.21 -10.01
CA PRO A 115 -9.91 19.55 -9.72
C PRO A 115 -10.08 20.72 -8.74
N TRP A 116 -9.02 21.08 -8.00
CA TRP A 116 -9.03 22.20 -7.04
C TRP A 116 -8.69 23.56 -7.66
N LEU A 117 -8.61 23.71 -8.93
CA LEU A 117 -8.32 24.90 -9.72
C LEU A 117 -7.42 25.95 -9.05
N PHE A 118 -6.24 26.19 -9.64
CA PHE A 118 -5.39 27.31 -9.24
C PHE A 118 -6.00 28.64 -9.67
N LEU A 119 -5.92 29.65 -8.80
CA LEU A 119 -6.23 31.01 -9.18
C LEU A 119 -5.17 31.54 -10.17
N SER A 120 -5.57 32.55 -10.95
CA SER A 120 -4.68 33.14 -11.94
C SER A 120 -3.58 33.98 -11.28
N ALA A 121 -2.33 33.74 -11.68
CA ALA A 121 -1.19 34.55 -11.28
C ALA A 121 -1.23 36.01 -11.81
N SER A 122 -2.21 36.37 -12.65
CA SER A 122 -2.36 37.74 -13.16
C SER A 122 -2.74 38.76 -12.09
N GLY A 123 -3.16 38.32 -10.89
CA GLY A 123 -3.62 39.21 -9.82
C GLY A 123 -4.99 39.85 -10.05
N SER A 124 -5.68 39.51 -11.13
CA SER A 124 -7.03 40.02 -11.42
C SER A 124 -8.04 39.46 -10.41
N THR A 125 -8.53 40.31 -9.52
CA THR A 125 -9.53 39.95 -8.52
C THR A 125 -10.81 39.41 -9.15
N ALA A 126 -11.29 40.04 -10.25
CA ALA A 126 -12.48 39.62 -10.95
C ALA A 126 -12.32 38.21 -11.54
N ARG A 127 -11.17 37.93 -12.19
CA ARG A 127 -10.85 36.62 -12.74
C ARG A 127 -10.68 35.56 -11.66
N ASN A 128 -10.03 35.89 -10.58
CA ASN A 128 -9.80 34.97 -9.48
C ASN A 128 -11.09 34.62 -8.73
N ARG A 129 -12.02 35.57 -8.55
CA ARG A 129 -13.36 35.27 -8.04
C ARG A 129 -14.12 34.30 -8.95
N GLU A 130 -14.01 34.48 -10.27
CA GLU A 130 -14.65 33.59 -11.22
C GLU A 130 -14.07 32.17 -11.15
N ILE A 131 -12.74 32.05 -11.15
CA ILE A 131 -12.08 30.74 -11.01
C ILE A 131 -12.49 30.07 -9.68
N ALA A 132 -12.56 30.81 -8.59
CA ALA A 132 -12.98 30.28 -7.29
C ALA A 132 -14.43 29.76 -7.31
N ARG A 133 -15.34 30.45 -8.04
CA ARG A 133 -16.73 29.98 -8.22
C ARG A 133 -16.83 28.70 -9.05
N GLN A 134 -15.85 28.44 -9.91
CA GLN A 134 -15.79 27.25 -10.74
C GLN A 134 -15.18 26.03 -10.02
N ARG A 135 -14.66 26.19 -8.83
CA ARG A 135 -14.17 25.06 -8.01
C ARG A 135 -15.29 24.11 -7.69
N LEU A 136 -15.00 22.83 -7.76
CA LEU A 136 -15.89 21.76 -7.34
C LEU A 136 -16.01 21.72 -5.81
N ASP A 137 -17.07 21.14 -5.31
CA ASP A 137 -17.18 20.91 -3.87
C ASP A 137 -16.11 19.91 -3.40
N PRO A 138 -15.62 20.00 -2.14
CA PRO A 138 -14.55 19.14 -1.65
C PRO A 138 -14.80 17.63 -1.84
N ALA A 139 -16.04 17.17 -1.71
CA ALA A 139 -16.42 15.78 -1.94
C ALA A 139 -16.29 15.36 -3.41
N GLU A 140 -16.66 16.26 -4.36
CA GLU A 140 -16.49 16.03 -5.80
C GLU A 140 -15.01 16.00 -6.19
N VAL A 141 -14.18 16.86 -5.57
CA VAL A 141 -12.73 16.84 -5.76
C VAL A 141 -12.16 15.50 -5.34
N LEU A 142 -12.59 14.98 -4.19
CA LEU A 142 -12.15 13.69 -3.68
C LEU A 142 -12.55 12.55 -4.63
N PHE A 143 -13.77 12.56 -5.15
CA PHE A 143 -14.24 11.55 -6.11
C PHE A 143 -13.38 11.50 -7.37
N LEU A 144 -12.90 12.65 -7.86
CA LEU A 144 -12.02 12.73 -9.02
C LEU A 144 -10.57 12.29 -8.72
N ASP A 145 -10.15 12.38 -7.46
CA ASP A 145 -8.82 12.04 -6.96
C ASP A 145 -8.80 10.67 -6.23
N GLU A 146 -9.95 9.96 -6.20
CA GLU A 146 -10.12 8.70 -5.46
C GLU A 146 -9.08 7.62 -5.81
N PRO A 147 -8.74 7.36 -7.08
CA PRO A 147 -7.71 6.38 -7.42
C PRO A 147 -6.36 6.71 -6.79
N ASP A 148 -5.96 7.98 -6.79
CA ASP A 148 -4.73 8.43 -6.15
C ASP A 148 -4.85 8.36 -4.63
N SER A 149 -6.02 8.70 -4.08
CA SER A 149 -6.27 8.64 -2.63
C SER A 149 -6.25 7.21 -2.09
N ALA A 150 -6.84 6.25 -2.81
CA ALA A 150 -6.74 4.83 -2.46
C ALA A 150 -5.30 4.30 -2.60
N GLY A 151 -4.59 4.73 -3.63
CA GLY A 151 -3.17 4.45 -3.83
C GLY A 151 -2.30 5.00 -2.70
N ASP A 152 -2.56 6.23 -2.27
CA ASP A 152 -1.90 6.87 -1.12
C ASP A 152 -2.20 6.12 0.19
N ALA A 153 -3.45 5.66 0.39
CA ALA A 153 -3.84 4.87 1.56
C ALA A 153 -3.07 3.55 1.62
N LEU A 154 -2.99 2.85 0.48
CA LEU A 154 -2.24 1.60 0.36
C LEU A 154 -0.74 1.82 0.53
N ALA A 155 -0.17 2.86 -0.07
CA ALA A 155 1.25 3.20 0.05
C ALA A 155 1.64 3.57 1.50
N ALA A 156 0.74 4.23 2.24
CA ALA A 156 0.95 4.53 3.65
C ALA A 156 0.99 3.27 4.53
N LEU A 157 0.36 2.17 4.09
CA LEU A 157 0.40 0.88 4.78
C LEU A 157 1.67 0.09 4.47
N ASP A 158 2.21 0.20 3.26
CA ASP A 158 3.39 -0.55 2.82
C ASP A 158 4.71 -0.07 3.46
N ASN A 159 4.68 0.92 4.36
CA ASN A 159 5.86 1.53 5.01
C ASN A 159 7.02 1.87 4.05
N THR A 160 6.77 1.74 2.77
CA THR A 160 7.70 2.20 1.76
C THR A 160 7.60 3.71 1.73
N GLN A 161 8.48 4.39 2.47
CA GLN A 161 8.75 5.81 2.38
C GLN A 161 9.20 6.16 0.95
N LYS A 162 8.28 6.15 0.01
CA LYS A 162 8.34 7.09 -1.08
C LYS A 162 7.83 8.40 -0.49
N THR A 163 8.76 9.17 0.06
CA THR A 163 8.54 10.60 0.25
C THR A 163 8.04 11.13 -1.08
N ASP A 164 6.74 11.35 -1.15
CA ASP A 164 6.11 11.92 -2.31
C ASP A 164 6.77 13.29 -2.50
N SER A 165 7.56 13.41 -3.55
CA SER A 165 8.40 14.57 -3.84
C SER A 165 7.58 15.82 -4.21
N THR A 166 6.27 15.76 -4.05
CA THR A 166 5.31 16.87 -4.26
C THR A 166 4.83 17.50 -2.97
N SER A 167 4.96 16.85 -1.82
CA SER A 167 4.71 17.51 -0.54
C SER A 167 5.99 18.18 -0.05
N CYS A 168 5.97 19.50 0.09
CA CYS A 168 7.01 20.22 0.82
C CYS A 168 7.03 19.68 2.26
N SER A 169 7.91 18.71 2.54
CA SER A 169 8.13 18.21 3.89
C SER A 169 8.74 19.34 4.71
N VAL A 170 7.91 19.97 5.53
CA VAL A 170 8.36 21.00 6.48
C VAL A 170 8.66 20.26 7.78
N ASN A 171 9.90 20.39 8.27
CA ASN A 171 10.24 19.99 9.63
C ASN A 171 9.34 20.75 10.61
N GLN A 172 8.82 20.09 11.64
CA GLN A 172 8.06 20.78 12.68
C GLN A 172 8.89 21.93 13.26
N GLY A 173 8.32 23.14 13.22
CA GLY A 173 9.00 24.35 13.68
C GLY A 173 9.77 25.13 12.61
N ASP A 174 9.89 24.63 11.38
CA ASP A 174 10.49 25.36 10.25
C ASP A 174 9.42 26.20 9.53
N ASP A 175 9.60 27.50 9.53
CA ASP A 175 8.68 28.45 8.90
C ASP A 175 9.08 28.86 7.47
N ARG A 176 10.08 28.20 6.87
CA ARG A 176 10.50 28.41 5.48
C ARG A 176 9.42 27.89 4.52
N LEU A 177 8.80 28.78 3.74
CA LEU A 177 7.65 28.41 2.92
C LEU A 177 8.02 27.68 1.62
N PHE A 178 9.20 27.94 1.06
CA PHE A 178 9.63 27.42 -0.24
C PHE A 178 10.93 26.63 -0.20
N GLY A 179 11.45 26.31 0.99
CA GLY A 179 12.72 25.64 1.16
C GLY A 179 12.87 24.38 0.33
N ALA A 180 11.90 23.47 0.39
CA ALA A 180 11.92 22.21 -0.38
C ALA A 180 11.80 22.43 -1.89
N CYS A 181 10.96 23.37 -2.36
CA CYS A 181 10.82 23.70 -3.78
C CYS A 181 12.13 24.25 -4.36
N ILE A 182 12.80 25.15 -3.61
CA ILE A 182 14.06 25.76 -3.99
C ILE A 182 15.20 24.73 -3.95
N ALA A 183 15.28 23.93 -2.88
CA ALA A 183 16.33 22.92 -2.73
C ALA A 183 16.24 21.81 -3.80
N SER A 184 15.03 21.48 -4.27
CA SER A 184 14.86 20.48 -5.32
C SER A 184 15.40 20.90 -6.69
N ARG A 185 15.55 22.18 -6.95
CA ARG A 185 16.06 22.79 -8.21
C ARG A 185 15.45 22.15 -9.46
N ARG A 186 14.17 21.80 -9.43
CA ARG A 186 13.51 21.02 -10.51
C ARG A 186 13.14 21.88 -11.70
N GLU A 187 12.74 23.12 -11.45
CA GLU A 187 12.21 24.01 -12.48
C GLU A 187 12.50 25.48 -12.17
N PHE A 188 12.45 26.26 -13.20
CA PHE A 188 12.41 27.72 -13.15
C PHE A 188 11.41 28.23 -14.19
N HIS A 189 10.96 29.44 -14.01
CA HIS A 189 10.08 30.12 -14.94
C HIS A 189 10.72 31.45 -15.37
N ILE A 190 10.73 31.71 -16.67
CA ILE A 190 11.12 33.00 -17.24
C ILE A 190 9.92 33.56 -17.98
N ASP A 191 9.50 34.78 -17.62
CA ASP A 191 8.42 35.44 -18.29
C ASP A 191 8.89 36.20 -19.57
N PRO A 192 7.93 36.68 -20.40
CA PRO A 192 8.28 37.39 -21.64
C PRO A 192 9.10 38.68 -21.43
N TYR A 193 9.17 39.18 -20.21
CA TYR A 193 9.88 40.43 -19.86
C TYR A 193 11.29 40.17 -19.29
N GLY A 194 11.66 38.90 -19.14
CA GLY A 194 12.96 38.51 -18.60
C GLY A 194 12.99 38.31 -17.09
N GLY A 195 11.85 38.31 -16.43
CA GLY A 195 11.76 38.01 -15.00
C GLY A 195 11.85 36.50 -14.73
N MET A 196 12.86 36.05 -14.01
CA MET A 196 13.07 34.65 -13.64
C MET A 196 12.63 34.39 -12.20
N SER A 197 11.88 33.31 -11.98
CA SER A 197 11.44 32.83 -10.66
C SER A 197 11.52 31.31 -10.59
N PHE A 198 11.48 30.74 -9.38
CA PHE A 198 11.44 29.28 -9.17
C PHE A 198 10.04 28.67 -9.32
N CYS A 199 8.99 29.49 -9.52
CA CYS A 199 7.62 29.01 -9.71
C CYS A 199 6.84 29.90 -10.66
N TYR A 200 6.10 29.29 -11.59
CA TYR A 200 5.25 29.97 -12.58
C TYR A 200 4.25 30.96 -11.95
N TYR A 201 3.68 30.59 -10.81
CA TYR A 201 2.61 31.37 -10.16
C TYR A 201 3.12 32.57 -9.38
N ILE A 202 4.43 32.68 -9.12
CA ILE A 202 5.00 33.80 -8.38
C ILE A 202 5.22 35.00 -9.31
N LYS A 203 4.46 36.06 -9.06
CA LYS A 203 4.58 37.35 -9.79
C LYS A 203 5.04 38.49 -8.89
N GLU A 204 5.27 38.22 -7.60
CA GLU A 204 5.84 39.19 -6.66
C GLU A 204 7.22 39.61 -7.13
N PRO A 205 7.45 40.91 -7.38
CA PRO A 205 8.71 41.40 -7.97
C PRO A 205 9.96 41.06 -7.14
N THR A 206 9.83 41.07 -5.82
CA THR A 206 10.95 40.78 -4.89
C THR A 206 11.43 39.34 -4.95
N LEU A 207 10.60 38.43 -5.46
CA LEU A 207 10.90 37.00 -5.63
C LEU A 207 11.28 36.65 -7.07
N ARG A 208 11.61 37.67 -7.89
CA ARG A 208 11.93 37.48 -9.29
C ARG A 208 13.23 38.20 -9.64
N PHE A 209 14.10 37.49 -10.33
CA PHE A 209 15.37 38.06 -10.82
C PHE A 209 15.21 38.61 -12.24
N ASN A 210 15.70 39.81 -12.47
CA ASN A 210 15.64 40.44 -13.80
C ASN A 210 16.85 40.02 -14.64
N LEU A 211 16.65 39.07 -15.58
CA LEU A 211 17.70 38.57 -16.47
C LEU A 211 18.27 39.65 -17.45
N ARG A 212 17.64 40.79 -17.57
CA ARG A 212 18.19 41.91 -18.36
C ARG A 212 19.25 42.70 -17.60
N GLN A 213 19.31 42.51 -16.26
CA GLN A 213 20.26 43.19 -15.36
C GLN A 213 21.30 42.23 -14.78
N GLY A 214 21.19 40.93 -15.08
CA GLY A 214 22.14 39.93 -14.58
C GLY A 214 22.05 38.63 -15.38
N SER A 215 22.90 37.66 -15.03
CA SER A 215 22.99 36.38 -15.75
C SER A 215 22.02 35.34 -15.21
N PHE A 216 21.70 34.35 -16.04
CA PHE A 216 20.97 33.15 -15.63
C PHE A 216 21.66 32.45 -14.44
N ARG A 217 23.00 32.32 -14.50
CA ARG A 217 23.78 31.66 -13.44
C ARG A 217 23.63 32.39 -12.12
N GLN A 218 23.71 33.69 -12.10
CA GLN A 218 23.50 34.52 -10.90
C GLN A 218 22.07 34.33 -10.33
N ALA A 219 21.07 34.32 -11.19
CA ALA A 219 19.69 34.02 -10.77
C ALA A 219 19.55 32.63 -10.17
N TRP A 220 20.13 31.62 -10.82
CA TRP A 220 19.96 30.22 -10.47
C TRP A 220 20.81 29.77 -9.29
N ASP A 221 22.07 30.21 -9.21
CA ASP A 221 23.01 29.73 -8.21
C ASP A 221 23.06 30.60 -6.94
N GLU A 222 22.62 31.87 -7.00
CA GLU A 222 22.71 32.81 -5.89
C GLU A 222 21.33 33.33 -5.44
N PHE A 223 20.59 34.01 -6.33
CA PHE A 223 19.33 34.66 -5.98
C PHE A 223 18.23 33.67 -5.54
N ILE A 224 17.94 32.67 -6.35
CA ILE A 224 16.87 31.69 -6.03
C ILE A 224 17.18 30.93 -4.75
N PRO A 225 18.40 30.39 -4.50
CA PRO A 225 18.72 29.77 -3.23
C PRO A 225 18.57 30.70 -2.03
N GLY A 226 18.94 31.96 -2.17
CA GLY A 226 18.77 32.96 -1.10
C GLY A 226 17.32 33.19 -0.67
N LEU A 227 16.35 32.98 -1.57
CA LEU A 227 14.92 33.09 -1.26
C LEU A 227 14.44 32.05 -0.26
N ALA A 228 15.11 30.90 -0.14
CA ALA A 228 14.74 29.86 0.81
C ALA A 228 14.79 30.36 2.26
N GLU A 229 15.72 31.25 2.57
CA GLU A 229 15.89 31.85 3.90
C GLU A 229 15.09 33.14 4.06
N THR A 230 14.68 33.77 2.97
CA THR A 230 14.05 35.09 2.98
C THR A 230 12.53 35.01 3.18
N VAL A 231 11.87 33.98 2.56
CA VAL A 231 10.41 33.89 2.60
C VAL A 231 9.97 33.02 3.77
N ARG A 232 9.59 33.68 4.85
CA ARG A 232 9.18 33.09 6.11
C ARG A 232 7.67 33.16 6.30
N GLY A 233 7.10 32.16 6.92
CA GLY A 233 5.68 32.13 7.25
C GLY A 233 5.33 32.77 8.59
N GLY A 234 6.31 32.85 9.48
CA GLY A 234 6.14 33.43 10.82
C GLY A 234 5.07 32.68 11.65
N SER A 235 4.57 33.41 12.69
CA SER A 235 3.55 32.83 13.59
C SER A 235 2.26 32.45 12.87
N GLU A 236 1.79 33.24 11.91
CA GLU A 236 0.57 32.93 11.15
C GLU A 236 0.64 31.55 10.49
N TYR A 237 1.77 31.21 9.88
CA TYR A 237 1.97 29.91 9.27
C TYR A 237 2.12 28.79 10.31
N LEU A 238 2.95 29.01 11.33
CA LEU A 238 3.21 28.02 12.37
C LEU A 238 1.94 27.64 13.15
N GLU A 239 1.09 28.63 13.47
CA GLU A 239 -0.16 28.41 14.19
C GLU A 239 -1.26 27.74 13.35
N ASN A 240 -1.17 27.81 12.02
CA ASN A 240 -2.17 27.27 11.08
C ASN A 240 -1.63 26.07 10.28
N CYS A 241 -0.88 26.34 9.21
CA CYS A 241 -0.48 25.32 8.26
C CYS A 241 0.77 24.54 8.67
N GLY A 242 1.68 25.16 9.45
CA GLY A 242 2.96 24.58 9.85
C GLY A 242 2.82 23.40 10.84
N THR A 243 1.81 23.45 11.73
CA THR A 243 1.52 22.41 12.73
C THR A 243 0.26 21.60 12.42
N CYS A 244 -0.38 21.85 11.26
CA CYS A 244 -1.64 21.24 10.90
C CYS A 244 -1.53 19.71 10.73
N ASN A 245 -2.35 18.96 11.44
CA ASN A 245 -2.41 17.50 11.33
C ASN A 245 -2.91 16.99 9.95
N LEU A 246 -3.64 17.84 9.20
CA LEU A 246 -4.07 17.54 7.84
C LEU A 246 -2.98 17.80 6.79
N ARG A 247 -1.80 18.28 7.18
CA ARG A 247 -0.74 18.72 6.26
C ARG A 247 -0.33 17.66 5.24
N ARG A 248 -0.31 16.39 5.64
CA ARG A 248 0.03 15.25 4.77
C ARG A 248 -0.98 15.03 3.65
N ASN A 249 -2.25 15.37 3.89
CA ASN A 249 -3.34 15.22 2.93
C ASN A 249 -3.65 16.52 2.19
N CYS A 250 -2.95 17.61 2.51
CA CYS A 250 -3.22 18.96 2.02
C CYS A 250 -2.31 19.34 0.85
N ARG A 251 -2.89 19.86 -0.21
CA ARG A 251 -2.17 20.41 -1.39
C ARG A 251 -1.74 21.87 -1.20
N TRP A 252 -1.89 22.43 -0.01
CA TRP A 252 -1.51 23.82 0.25
C TRP A 252 -0.01 24.05 0.06
N CYS A 253 0.34 25.19 -0.52
CA CYS A 253 1.67 25.78 -0.48
C CYS A 253 1.53 27.31 -0.39
N GLY A 254 2.62 28.03 -0.08
CA GLY A 254 2.57 29.48 0.04
C GLY A 254 2.02 30.22 -1.17
N VAL A 255 2.15 29.63 -2.37
CA VAL A 255 1.57 30.23 -3.58
C VAL A 255 0.04 30.28 -3.51
N PHE A 256 -0.64 29.25 -2.99
CA PHE A 256 -2.10 29.31 -2.81
C PHE A 256 -2.50 30.40 -1.84
N GLY A 257 -1.80 30.53 -0.70
CA GLY A 257 -2.03 31.61 0.25
C GLY A 257 -1.89 32.98 -0.41
N TYR A 258 -0.85 33.17 -1.20
CA TYR A 258 -0.62 34.42 -1.93
C TYR A 258 -1.70 34.71 -2.99
N LEU A 259 -2.06 33.73 -3.80
CA LEU A 259 -3.05 33.92 -4.86
C LEU A 259 -4.44 34.25 -4.30
N GLU A 260 -4.79 33.74 -3.13
CA GLU A 260 -6.10 33.96 -2.52
C GLU A 260 -6.15 35.14 -1.57
N HIS A 261 -5.08 35.36 -0.81
CA HIS A 261 -5.06 36.32 0.29
C HIS A 261 -3.93 37.36 0.22
N GLN A 262 -3.11 37.34 -0.84
CA GLN A 262 -1.93 38.19 -1.02
C GLN A 262 -0.88 38.04 0.12
N ARG A 263 -0.89 36.89 0.79
CA ARG A 263 0.07 36.52 1.86
C ARG A 263 0.49 35.08 1.68
N PHE A 264 1.79 34.83 1.64
CA PHE A 264 2.34 33.48 1.45
C PHE A 264 2.09 32.56 2.65
N SER A 265 1.86 33.12 3.84
CA SER A 265 1.60 32.40 5.10
C SER A 265 0.13 32.00 5.27
N ALA A 266 -0.79 32.61 4.50
CA ALA A 266 -2.22 32.45 4.74
C ALA A 266 -2.72 31.03 4.45
N LYS A 267 -3.55 30.51 5.34
CA LYS A 267 -4.32 29.29 5.07
C LYS A 267 -5.38 29.54 3.99
N VAL A 268 -5.77 28.48 3.30
CA VAL A 268 -6.81 28.51 2.28
C VAL A 268 -7.91 27.55 2.68
N ASP A 269 -9.04 28.08 3.17
CA ASP A 269 -10.12 27.29 3.76
C ASP A 269 -10.66 26.21 2.82
N TYR A 270 -10.76 26.51 1.52
CA TYR A 270 -11.15 25.52 0.51
C TYR A 270 -10.22 24.28 0.52
N LEU A 271 -8.92 24.50 0.56
CA LEU A 271 -7.94 23.40 0.60
C LEU A 271 -7.96 22.66 1.95
N CYS A 272 -8.28 23.35 3.04
CA CYS A 272 -8.50 22.72 4.34
C CYS A 272 -9.70 21.76 4.30
N GLN A 273 -10.80 22.16 3.66
CA GLN A 273 -11.98 21.32 3.49
C GLN A 273 -11.67 20.09 2.60
N VAL A 274 -10.96 20.27 1.48
CA VAL A 274 -10.52 19.15 0.64
C VAL A 274 -9.62 18.19 1.42
N ALA A 275 -8.67 18.71 2.21
CA ALA A 275 -7.80 17.88 3.03
C ALA A 275 -8.55 17.13 4.14
N GLY A 276 -9.57 17.76 4.74
CA GLY A 276 -10.46 17.12 5.71
C GLY A 276 -11.26 15.97 5.11
N GLN A 277 -11.83 16.18 3.92
CA GLN A 277 -12.53 15.11 3.18
C GLN A 277 -11.57 13.96 2.83
N LYS A 278 -10.35 14.26 2.40
CA LYS A 278 -9.33 13.24 2.13
C LYS A 278 -8.96 12.46 3.40
N GLN A 279 -8.80 13.14 4.54
CA GLN A 279 -8.52 12.49 5.81
C GLN A 279 -9.65 11.53 6.20
N GLN A 280 -10.91 11.97 6.10
CA GLN A 280 -12.07 11.14 6.41
C GLN A 280 -12.13 9.92 5.48
N PHE A 281 -11.95 10.12 4.17
CA PHE A 281 -11.87 9.02 3.22
C PHE A 281 -10.79 7.99 3.60
N MET A 282 -9.59 8.46 3.99
CA MET A 282 -8.49 7.58 4.38
C MET A 282 -8.82 6.78 5.64
N GLU A 283 -9.52 7.39 6.60
CA GLU A 283 -9.96 6.72 7.83
C GLU A 283 -11.05 5.68 7.52
N ASP A 284 -12.07 6.05 6.76
CA ASP A 284 -13.13 5.15 6.32
C ASP A 284 -12.58 4.00 5.45
N TRP A 285 -11.62 4.32 4.59
CA TRP A 285 -10.94 3.31 3.79
C TRP A 285 -10.20 2.30 4.67
N LYS A 286 -9.44 2.75 5.67
CA LYS A 286 -8.75 1.87 6.62
C LYS A 286 -9.73 0.97 7.37
N LEU A 287 -10.83 1.53 7.87
CA LEU A 287 -11.85 0.77 8.58
C LEU A 287 -12.45 -0.36 7.72
N ASN A 288 -12.62 -0.12 6.43
CA ASN A 288 -13.23 -1.07 5.51
C ASN A 288 -12.24 -2.03 4.84
N HIS A 289 -10.95 -1.67 4.71
CA HIS A 289 -10.01 -2.41 3.87
C HIS A 289 -8.78 -2.94 4.63
N LEU A 290 -8.71 -2.73 5.96
CA LEU A 290 -7.58 -3.11 6.78
C LEU A 290 -8.02 -3.88 8.02
N ARG A 291 -7.34 -4.98 8.31
CA ARG A 291 -7.51 -5.78 9.53
C ARG A 291 -6.15 -6.18 10.08
N PHE A 292 -6.10 -6.37 11.39
CA PHE A 292 -4.91 -6.88 12.07
C PHE A 292 -5.26 -8.15 12.82
N TYR A 293 -4.38 -9.16 12.70
CA TYR A 293 -4.50 -10.43 13.41
C TYR A 293 -3.17 -10.74 14.08
N GLN A 294 -3.20 -11.13 15.34
CA GLN A 294 -1.98 -11.42 16.10
C GLN A 294 -1.90 -12.89 16.51
N ILE A 295 -0.73 -13.49 16.32
CA ILE A 295 -0.42 -14.85 16.71
C ILE A 295 1.03 -14.94 17.16
N ALA A 296 1.29 -15.50 18.34
CA ALA A 296 2.64 -15.67 18.87
C ALA A 296 3.51 -14.39 18.84
N GLY A 297 2.90 -13.23 19.12
CA GLY A 297 3.58 -11.93 19.08
C GLY A 297 3.87 -11.37 17.69
N ILE A 298 3.41 -12.05 16.62
CA ILE A 298 3.50 -11.58 15.22
C ILE A 298 2.15 -11.00 14.83
N THR A 299 2.13 -9.79 14.32
CA THR A 299 0.92 -9.17 13.78
C THR A 299 0.87 -9.32 12.26
N PHE A 300 -0.23 -9.84 11.73
CA PHE A 300 -0.54 -9.84 10.32
C PHE A 300 -1.41 -8.61 10.01
N GLN A 301 -0.85 -7.66 9.30
CA GLN A 301 -1.57 -6.54 8.73
C GLN A 301 -2.12 -6.97 7.36
N VAL A 302 -3.43 -7.18 7.28
CA VAL A 302 -4.11 -7.60 6.05
C VAL A 302 -4.85 -6.41 5.46
N ALA A 303 -4.37 -5.92 4.33
CA ALA A 303 -5.02 -4.90 3.52
C ALA A 303 -5.62 -5.53 2.25
N ALA A 304 -6.73 -5.02 1.75
CA ALA A 304 -7.34 -5.52 0.53
C ALA A 304 -7.74 -4.38 -0.43
N SER A 305 -7.71 -4.64 -1.73
CA SER A 305 -8.22 -3.73 -2.76
C SER A 305 -9.76 -3.67 -2.81
N PHE A 306 -10.43 -4.43 -1.95
CA PHE A 306 -11.88 -4.53 -1.79
C PHE A 306 -12.24 -4.47 -0.29
N PRO A 307 -13.49 -4.15 0.08
CA PRO A 307 -13.91 -4.09 1.49
C PRO A 307 -13.78 -5.45 2.18
N ILE A 308 -13.12 -5.49 3.33
CA ILE A 308 -13.03 -6.66 4.21
C ILE A 308 -14.22 -6.61 5.19
N THR A 309 -15.15 -7.54 5.04
CA THR A 309 -16.31 -7.71 5.91
C THR A 309 -16.05 -8.81 6.96
N ASP A 310 -16.93 -8.94 7.93
CA ASP A 310 -16.83 -10.01 8.94
C ASP A 310 -17.02 -11.42 8.34
N SER A 311 -17.64 -11.51 7.14
CA SER A 311 -17.76 -12.75 6.39
C SER A 311 -16.58 -13.07 5.47
N THR A 312 -15.64 -12.15 5.27
CA THR A 312 -14.49 -12.35 4.37
C THR A 312 -13.61 -13.52 4.83
N PHE A 313 -13.32 -13.59 6.11
CA PHE A 313 -12.54 -14.66 6.72
C PHE A 313 -13.42 -15.58 7.57
N ASP A 314 -12.94 -16.80 7.80
CA ASP A 314 -13.56 -17.75 8.72
C ASP A 314 -13.71 -17.13 10.13
N PRO A 315 -14.83 -17.35 10.83
CA PRO A 315 -15.08 -16.80 12.17
C PRO A 315 -13.98 -17.06 13.20
N LYS A 316 -13.19 -18.12 13.05
CA LYS A 316 -12.06 -18.46 13.94
C LYS A 316 -11.03 -17.34 14.05
N PHE A 317 -10.87 -16.52 13.01
CA PHE A 317 -9.93 -15.40 13.03
C PHE A 317 -10.36 -14.25 13.96
N SER A 318 -11.62 -14.18 14.32
CA SER A 318 -12.12 -13.12 15.22
C SER A 318 -11.44 -13.11 16.58
N ALA A 319 -11.09 -14.30 17.11
CA ALA A 319 -10.36 -14.44 18.37
C ALA A 319 -8.94 -13.85 18.33
N PHE A 320 -8.34 -13.78 17.14
CA PHE A 320 -6.97 -13.29 16.93
C PHE A 320 -6.92 -11.84 16.44
N ARG A 321 -8.08 -11.19 16.26
CA ARG A 321 -8.16 -9.81 15.79
C ARG A 321 -7.66 -8.83 16.83
N VAL A 322 -6.85 -7.85 16.40
CA VAL A 322 -6.36 -6.74 17.21
C VAL A 322 -6.61 -5.41 16.49
N ASP A 323 -6.60 -4.29 17.21
CA ASP A 323 -6.98 -2.98 16.65
C ASP A 323 -5.81 -2.25 15.96
N SER A 324 -4.59 -2.65 16.25
CA SER A 324 -3.38 -1.97 15.77
C SER A 324 -2.23 -2.95 15.53
N PRO A 325 -1.25 -2.58 14.68
CA PRO A 325 -0.06 -3.39 14.49
C PRO A 325 0.80 -3.42 15.74
N GLY A 326 1.48 -4.57 15.98
CA GLY A 326 2.53 -4.72 16.97
C GLY A 326 3.90 -4.32 16.38
N GLU A 327 4.95 -4.49 17.21
CA GLU A 327 6.34 -4.22 16.78
C GLU A 327 6.80 -5.16 15.66
N ASP A 328 6.42 -6.44 15.73
CA ASP A 328 6.71 -7.46 14.72
C ASP A 328 5.48 -7.62 13.79
N THR A 329 5.47 -6.92 12.67
CA THR A 329 4.35 -6.89 11.74
C THR A 329 4.73 -7.41 10.36
N ILE A 330 3.90 -8.30 9.82
CA ILE A 330 3.94 -8.81 8.45
C ILE A 330 2.79 -8.19 7.68
N SER A 331 3.09 -7.54 6.56
CA SER A 331 2.10 -6.87 5.71
C SER A 331 1.66 -7.77 4.56
N ILE A 332 0.37 -8.02 4.45
CA ILE A 332 -0.25 -8.80 3.38
C ILE A 332 -1.26 -7.93 2.65
N ARG A 333 -1.18 -7.90 1.33
CA ARG A 333 -2.13 -7.21 0.48
C ARG A 333 -2.89 -8.21 -0.40
N LEU A 334 -4.20 -8.18 -0.31
CA LEU A 334 -5.11 -9.01 -1.10
C LEU A 334 -5.61 -8.22 -2.32
N GLU A 335 -5.47 -8.83 -3.50
CA GLU A 335 -5.88 -8.26 -4.78
C GLU A 335 -6.92 -9.15 -5.45
N SER A 336 -7.99 -8.54 -5.98
CA SER A 336 -9.15 -9.24 -6.55
C SER A 336 -9.01 -9.63 -8.04
N SER A 337 -7.81 -9.51 -8.60
CA SER A 337 -7.54 -9.93 -9.97
C SER A 337 -6.12 -10.48 -10.11
N ILE A 338 -5.98 -11.60 -10.79
CA ILE A 338 -4.67 -12.20 -11.08
C ILE A 338 -4.10 -11.51 -12.32
N PRO A 339 -2.87 -10.97 -12.28
CA PRO A 339 -2.22 -10.40 -13.45
C PRO A 339 -1.95 -11.46 -14.51
N LYS A 340 -1.81 -11.05 -15.77
CA LYS A 340 -1.46 -11.98 -16.85
C LYS A 340 -0.08 -12.58 -16.58
N MET A 341 0.04 -13.89 -16.68
CA MET A 341 1.30 -14.60 -16.43
C MET A 341 2.42 -14.16 -17.39
N SER A 342 2.06 -13.74 -18.62
CA SER A 342 3.00 -13.18 -19.60
C SER A 342 3.70 -11.90 -19.12
N ASP A 343 3.09 -11.17 -18.20
CA ASP A 343 3.60 -9.89 -17.70
C ASP A 343 4.54 -10.06 -16.50
N LEU A 344 4.66 -11.30 -16.00
CA LEU A 344 5.44 -11.66 -14.83
C LEU A 344 6.79 -12.28 -15.20
N ARG A 345 7.84 -11.83 -14.56
CA ARG A 345 9.13 -12.53 -14.54
C ARG A 345 9.13 -13.49 -13.36
N LEU A 346 9.02 -14.79 -13.60
CA LEU A 346 8.89 -15.77 -12.52
C LEU A 346 10.22 -16.07 -11.81
N GLY A 347 11.36 -16.03 -12.50
CA GLY A 347 12.65 -16.40 -11.93
C GLY A 347 12.93 -17.91 -12.04
N LYS A 348 13.73 -18.46 -11.10
CA LYS A 348 14.11 -19.88 -11.09
C LYS A 348 13.05 -20.70 -10.35
N GLU A 349 12.52 -21.74 -11.01
CA GLU A 349 11.68 -22.72 -10.35
C GLU A 349 12.50 -23.52 -9.32
N VAL A 350 12.01 -23.57 -8.07
CA VAL A 350 12.68 -24.26 -6.96
C VAL A 350 11.84 -25.40 -6.38
N TYR A 351 10.54 -25.43 -6.68
CA TYR A 351 9.64 -26.49 -6.24
C TYR A 351 8.44 -26.59 -7.17
N ARG A 352 8.05 -27.84 -7.49
CA ARG A 352 6.83 -28.15 -8.24
C ARG A 352 6.20 -29.44 -7.73
N LYS A 353 5.10 -29.33 -7.09
CA LYS A 353 4.19 -30.42 -6.76
C LYS A 353 2.82 -29.81 -6.44
N ALA A 354 1.78 -30.22 -7.16
CA ALA A 354 0.43 -29.75 -6.88
C ALA A 354 0.11 -29.88 -5.37
N PRO A 355 -0.51 -28.89 -4.76
CA PRO A 355 -1.14 -27.72 -5.38
C PRO A 355 -0.21 -26.50 -5.59
N TRP A 356 1.12 -26.63 -5.55
CA TRP A 356 2.06 -25.49 -5.55
C TRP A 356 3.16 -25.58 -6.61
N VAL A 357 3.50 -24.41 -7.17
CA VAL A 357 4.78 -24.16 -7.83
C VAL A 357 5.42 -22.96 -7.17
N ILE A 358 6.71 -23.03 -6.87
CA ILE A 358 7.44 -21.97 -6.20
C ILE A 358 8.63 -21.54 -7.05
N TYR A 359 8.74 -20.24 -7.27
CA TYR A 359 9.85 -19.61 -7.97
C TYR A 359 10.63 -18.68 -7.03
N LYS A 360 11.95 -18.65 -7.20
CA LYS A 360 12.85 -17.74 -6.50
C LYS A 360 13.41 -16.71 -7.46
N GLN A 361 13.31 -15.46 -7.07
CA GLN A 361 14.01 -14.31 -7.65
C GLN A 361 15.10 -13.81 -6.69
N PRO A 362 16.02 -12.91 -7.10
CA PRO A 362 17.05 -12.37 -6.22
C PRO A 362 16.50 -11.81 -4.91
N ASN A 363 15.39 -11.07 -4.96
CA ASN A 363 14.82 -10.34 -3.81
C ASN A 363 13.35 -10.71 -3.53
N SER A 364 12.82 -11.78 -4.15
CA SER A 364 11.41 -12.15 -3.95
C SER A 364 11.15 -13.64 -4.16
N TRP A 365 10.00 -14.07 -3.66
CA TRP A 365 9.45 -15.40 -3.82
C TRP A 365 8.09 -15.32 -4.49
N ILE A 366 7.84 -16.21 -5.44
CA ILE A 366 6.56 -16.30 -6.14
C ILE A 366 5.99 -17.69 -5.90
N TYR A 367 4.76 -17.73 -5.44
CA TYR A 367 3.99 -18.95 -5.18
C TYR A 367 2.79 -18.99 -6.12
N LEU A 368 2.68 -20.03 -6.91
CA LEU A 368 1.52 -20.27 -7.77
C LEU A 368 0.70 -21.43 -7.18
N GLY A 369 -0.59 -21.19 -7.01
CA GLY A 369 -1.55 -22.24 -6.73
C GLY A 369 -1.99 -22.88 -8.04
N ILE A 370 -1.71 -24.15 -8.20
CA ILE A 370 -2.07 -24.94 -9.39
C ILE A 370 -3.00 -26.09 -9.02
N SER A 371 -3.88 -26.46 -9.95
CA SER A 371 -4.66 -27.69 -9.84
C SER A 371 -3.94 -28.84 -10.54
N PRO A 372 -4.11 -30.10 -10.07
CA PRO A 372 -3.47 -31.27 -10.70
C PRO A 372 -3.77 -31.41 -12.20
N ASP A 373 -4.93 -30.92 -12.62
CA ASP A 373 -5.47 -31.08 -13.98
C ASP A 373 -5.36 -29.80 -14.84
N THR A 374 -4.76 -28.70 -14.32
CA THR A 374 -4.63 -27.44 -15.06
C THR A 374 -3.16 -27.12 -15.36
N ASP A 375 -2.94 -26.60 -16.56
CA ASP A 375 -1.64 -26.06 -16.97
C ASP A 375 -1.29 -24.80 -16.17
N ASP A 376 0.00 -24.55 -15.92
CA ASP A 376 0.56 -23.37 -15.22
C ASP A 376 0.12 -22.04 -15.81
N ALA A 377 -0.42 -22.03 -17.01
CA ALA A 377 -0.91 -20.85 -17.70
C ALA A 377 -2.07 -20.15 -16.96
N GLN A 378 -2.77 -20.83 -16.07
CA GLN A 378 -3.91 -20.29 -15.33
C GLN A 378 -3.88 -20.70 -13.85
N PRO A 379 -3.00 -20.10 -13.03
CA PRO A 379 -3.01 -20.37 -11.60
C PRO A 379 -4.29 -19.81 -10.96
N HIS A 380 -4.85 -20.55 -10.00
CA HIS A 380 -6.00 -20.07 -9.23
C HIS A 380 -5.62 -19.09 -8.11
N THR A 381 -4.32 -19.02 -7.77
CA THR A 381 -3.75 -18.12 -6.78
C THR A 381 -2.34 -17.77 -7.19
N LEU A 382 -1.98 -16.49 -7.04
CA LEU A 382 -0.60 -16.00 -7.14
C LEU A 382 -0.27 -15.26 -5.87
N ALA A 383 0.87 -15.57 -5.25
CA ALA A 383 1.39 -14.79 -4.13
C ALA A 383 2.85 -14.42 -4.40
N ILE A 384 3.17 -13.16 -4.15
CA ILE A 384 4.51 -12.60 -4.32
C ILE A 384 4.94 -12.02 -2.97
N PHE A 385 6.05 -12.53 -2.43
CA PHE A 385 6.64 -12.06 -1.19
C PHE A 385 8.03 -11.51 -1.42
N ASP A 386 8.44 -10.56 -0.59
CA ASP A 386 9.83 -10.12 -0.50
C ASP A 386 10.76 -11.26 0.01
N GLU A 387 12.06 -11.02 0.03
CA GLU A 387 13.04 -12.04 0.43
C GLU A 387 12.79 -12.60 1.83
N ASN A 388 12.40 -11.75 2.78
CA ASN A 388 12.17 -12.08 4.18
C ASN A 388 10.70 -12.45 4.47
N HIS A 389 9.83 -12.42 3.47
CA HIS A 389 8.38 -12.62 3.59
C HIS A 389 7.71 -11.62 4.54
N SER A 390 8.28 -10.46 4.75
CA SER A 390 7.69 -9.40 5.59
C SER A 390 6.59 -8.63 4.85
N HIS A 391 6.63 -8.66 3.51
CA HIS A 391 5.62 -8.03 2.66
C HIS A 391 5.16 -9.01 1.59
N GLY A 392 3.85 -9.22 1.49
CA GLY A 392 3.25 -10.12 0.52
C GLY A 392 2.10 -9.47 -0.25
N ARG A 393 2.00 -9.79 -1.54
CA ARG A 393 0.80 -9.52 -2.36
C ARG A 393 0.21 -10.83 -2.82
N ILE A 394 -1.10 -10.98 -2.62
CA ILE A 394 -1.82 -12.21 -2.91
C ILE A 394 -2.96 -11.87 -3.85
N TYR A 395 -2.98 -12.54 -4.99
CA TYR A 395 -3.93 -12.32 -6.06
C TYR A 395 -4.83 -13.54 -6.19
N ARG A 396 -6.13 -13.33 -6.21
CA ARG A 396 -7.16 -14.32 -6.52
C ARG A 396 -8.27 -13.70 -7.37
N GLN A 397 -9.10 -14.55 -7.90
CA GLN A 397 -10.32 -14.11 -8.57
C GLN A 397 -11.30 -13.49 -7.55
N LYS A 398 -12.01 -12.45 -7.98
CA LYS A 398 -12.93 -11.66 -7.15
C LYS A 398 -14.00 -12.54 -6.47
N GLU A 399 -14.51 -13.53 -7.18
CA GLU A 399 -15.55 -14.46 -6.73
C GLU A 399 -15.14 -15.27 -5.50
N VAL A 400 -13.84 -15.50 -5.30
CA VAL A 400 -13.32 -16.19 -4.11
C VAL A 400 -13.50 -15.34 -2.87
N TYR A 401 -13.24 -14.05 -2.99
CA TYR A 401 -13.42 -13.10 -1.89
C TYR A 401 -14.89 -12.79 -1.62
N GLU A 402 -15.71 -12.67 -2.66
CA GLU A 402 -17.15 -12.45 -2.54
C GLU A 402 -17.88 -13.64 -1.89
N ARG A 403 -17.40 -14.87 -2.08
CA ARG A 403 -17.91 -16.05 -1.38
C ARG A 403 -17.69 -15.98 0.11
N GLY A 404 -16.58 -15.37 0.55
CA GLY A 404 -16.19 -15.26 1.95
C GLY A 404 -15.75 -16.58 2.58
N GLY A 405 -15.64 -16.59 3.91
CA GLY A 405 -15.27 -17.77 4.69
C GLY A 405 -13.84 -18.25 4.43
N LEU A 406 -12.91 -17.36 4.11
CA LEU A 406 -11.52 -17.71 3.82
C LEU A 406 -10.86 -18.36 5.04
N GLY A 407 -10.43 -19.60 4.92
CA GLY A 407 -9.82 -20.40 5.98
C GLY A 407 -8.37 -20.04 6.30
N SER A 408 -7.76 -19.07 5.57
CA SER A 408 -6.40 -18.61 5.77
C SER A 408 -6.25 -17.13 5.39
N LEU A 409 -5.35 -16.42 6.05
CA LEU A 409 -5.05 -15.01 5.74
C LEU A 409 -4.22 -14.88 4.45
N THR A 410 -3.43 -15.89 4.14
CA THR A 410 -2.48 -15.89 3.01
C THR A 410 -2.98 -16.72 1.82
N THR A 411 -4.23 -17.18 1.87
CA THR A 411 -4.81 -18.08 0.85
C THR A 411 -4.12 -19.43 0.69
N PHE A 412 -3.07 -19.71 1.45
CA PHE A 412 -2.48 -21.04 1.62
C PHE A 412 -3.22 -21.80 2.72
N SER A 413 -3.49 -23.08 2.53
CA SER A 413 -4.17 -23.90 3.54
C SER A 413 -3.51 -23.72 4.90
N SER A 414 -4.26 -23.22 5.88
CA SER A 414 -3.83 -23.02 7.28
C SER A 414 -2.62 -22.07 7.47
N ASP A 415 -2.25 -21.28 6.49
CA ASP A 415 -1.07 -20.41 6.52
C ASP A 415 0.25 -21.13 6.86
N GLN A 416 0.30 -22.44 6.71
CA GLN A 416 1.35 -23.31 7.24
C GLN A 416 2.74 -22.98 6.76
N ILE A 417 2.89 -22.80 5.45
CA ILE A 417 4.20 -22.60 4.83
C ILE A 417 4.81 -21.30 5.31
N LEU A 418 4.00 -20.27 5.38
CA LEU A 418 4.47 -18.94 5.76
C LEU A 418 4.76 -18.85 7.25
N LEU A 419 3.87 -19.37 8.11
CA LEU A 419 4.10 -19.41 9.56
C LEU A 419 5.35 -20.20 9.91
N ALA A 420 5.54 -21.39 9.34
CA ALA A 420 6.74 -22.18 9.58
C ALA A 420 8.02 -21.46 9.16
N ARG A 421 7.95 -20.65 8.10
CA ARG A 421 9.08 -19.86 7.62
C ARG A 421 9.38 -18.66 8.51
N PHE A 422 8.35 -17.88 8.86
CA PHE A 422 8.52 -16.70 9.72
C PHE A 422 9.04 -17.03 11.11
N LEU A 423 8.56 -18.13 11.67
CA LEU A 423 8.88 -18.53 13.02
C LEU A 423 10.36 -18.89 13.20
N ALA A 424 10.99 -19.48 12.18
CA ALA A 424 12.42 -19.82 12.25
C ALA A 424 13.31 -18.59 12.47
N ASP A 425 12.96 -17.44 11.87
CA ASP A 425 13.66 -16.18 12.07
C ASP A 425 13.38 -15.53 13.44
N ARG A 426 12.39 -16.04 14.16
CA ARG A 426 11.88 -15.52 15.44
C ARG A 426 12.05 -16.51 16.60
N GLN A 427 13.01 -17.39 16.48
CA GLN A 427 13.26 -18.45 17.46
C GLN A 427 12.00 -19.27 17.79
N GLY A 428 11.24 -19.63 16.76
CA GLY A 428 10.00 -20.37 16.88
C GLY A 428 9.87 -21.48 15.86
N CYS A 429 9.00 -22.43 16.14
CA CYS A 429 8.61 -23.50 15.22
C CYS A 429 7.11 -23.76 15.27
N TYR A 430 6.60 -24.31 14.19
CA TYR A 430 5.21 -24.68 14.01
C TYR A 430 5.10 -26.19 14.04
N LEU A 431 4.34 -26.73 14.99
CA LEU A 431 4.31 -28.16 15.30
C LEU A 431 2.95 -28.76 15.03
N HIS A 432 2.91 -29.96 14.46
CA HIS A 432 1.70 -30.77 14.42
C HIS A 432 1.47 -31.36 15.82
N ALA A 433 0.80 -30.60 16.67
CA ALA A 433 0.60 -30.87 18.07
C ALA A 433 -0.71 -30.26 18.55
N ALA A 434 -1.22 -30.74 19.67
CA ALA A 434 -2.30 -30.11 20.41
C ALA A 434 -1.76 -29.42 21.65
N GLY A 435 -2.41 -28.33 22.09
CA GLY A 435 -1.96 -27.56 23.24
C GLY A 435 -3.10 -27.17 24.17
N ILE A 436 -2.82 -27.16 25.46
CA ILE A 436 -3.74 -26.68 26.49
C ILE A 436 -2.96 -25.84 27.51
N LYS A 437 -3.63 -24.81 28.01
CA LYS A 437 -3.15 -24.00 29.13
C LYS A 437 -3.91 -24.39 30.39
N MET A 438 -3.20 -24.93 31.39
CA MET A 438 -3.76 -25.34 32.69
C MET A 438 -2.96 -24.66 33.79
N ASP A 439 -3.62 -24.07 34.77
CA ASP A 439 -2.99 -23.36 35.90
C ASP A 439 -1.86 -22.39 35.50
N GLY A 440 -2.06 -21.69 34.38
CA GLY A 440 -1.11 -20.73 33.81
C GLY A 440 0.09 -21.37 33.07
N LYS A 441 0.17 -22.69 32.99
CA LYS A 441 1.24 -23.47 32.35
C LYS A 441 0.74 -24.11 31.06
N GLY A 442 1.61 -24.24 30.07
CA GLY A 442 1.33 -24.83 28.78
C GLY A 442 1.79 -26.29 28.69
N LEU A 443 0.92 -27.17 28.26
CA LEU A 443 1.23 -28.56 27.95
C LEU A 443 1.06 -28.81 26.45
N LEU A 444 2.07 -29.42 25.84
CA LEU A 444 2.11 -29.73 24.42
C LEU A 444 1.96 -31.24 24.20
N PHE A 445 0.86 -31.67 23.56
CA PHE A 445 0.59 -33.06 23.21
C PHE A 445 1.01 -33.34 21.75
N VAL A 446 1.98 -34.21 21.60
CA VAL A 446 2.62 -34.52 20.31
C VAL A 446 2.36 -35.98 19.93
N GLY A 447 1.99 -36.22 18.69
CA GLY A 447 1.74 -37.56 18.17
C GLY A 447 1.33 -37.55 16.72
N HIS A 448 1.44 -38.69 16.04
CA HIS A 448 0.98 -38.86 14.65
C HIS A 448 -0.53 -38.64 14.53
N SER A 449 -1.03 -38.61 13.30
CA SER A 449 -2.46 -38.70 13.07
C SER A 449 -3.00 -39.93 13.80
N GLU A 450 -4.15 -39.81 14.44
CA GLU A 450 -4.78 -40.86 15.26
C GLU A 450 -4.08 -41.24 16.59
N ALA A 451 -3.01 -40.55 16.99
CA ALA A 451 -2.37 -40.77 18.28
C ALA A 451 -3.26 -40.40 19.49
N GLY A 452 -4.38 -39.68 19.24
CA GLY A 452 -5.34 -39.31 20.27
C GLY A 452 -5.18 -37.87 20.79
N LYS A 453 -4.60 -36.95 20.01
CA LYS A 453 -4.44 -35.53 20.41
C LYS A 453 -5.77 -34.87 20.74
N SER A 454 -6.74 -34.89 19.81
CA SER A 454 -8.08 -34.33 20.03
C SER A 454 -8.85 -35.07 21.14
N THR A 455 -8.65 -36.40 21.27
CA THR A 455 -9.20 -37.19 22.37
C THR A 455 -8.65 -36.74 23.73
N MET A 456 -7.34 -36.51 23.82
CA MET A 456 -6.70 -36.00 25.03
C MET A 456 -7.30 -34.65 25.45
N LEU A 457 -7.45 -33.72 24.50
CA LEU A 457 -8.07 -32.42 24.79
C LEU A 457 -9.54 -32.56 25.23
N LYS A 458 -10.30 -33.47 24.62
CA LYS A 458 -11.69 -33.75 25.06
C LYS A 458 -11.75 -34.27 26.50
N MET A 459 -10.82 -35.12 26.90
CA MET A 459 -10.72 -35.60 28.30
C MET A 459 -10.30 -34.50 29.29
N LEU A 460 -9.59 -33.49 28.82
CA LEU A 460 -9.16 -32.35 29.64
C LEU A 460 -10.07 -31.12 29.49
N GLN A 461 -11.14 -31.23 28.73
CA GLN A 461 -12.10 -30.12 28.53
C GLN A 461 -12.71 -29.69 29.87
N GLY A 462 -12.75 -28.38 30.12
CA GLY A 462 -13.21 -27.81 31.40
C GLY A 462 -12.14 -27.71 32.49
N TYR A 463 -10.94 -28.23 32.29
CA TYR A 463 -9.82 -28.14 33.23
C TYR A 463 -8.72 -27.17 32.79
N GLY A 464 -8.83 -26.61 31.60
CA GLY A 464 -7.92 -25.63 31.07
C GLY A 464 -8.45 -25.01 29.78
N GLU A 465 -7.72 -24.03 29.29
CA GLU A 465 -8.00 -23.36 28.01
C GLU A 465 -7.34 -24.14 26.86
N ILE A 466 -8.15 -24.71 25.97
CA ILE A 466 -7.66 -25.37 24.76
C ILE A 466 -7.10 -24.30 23.82
N LEU A 467 -5.83 -24.42 23.46
CA LEU A 467 -5.15 -23.50 22.57
C LEU A 467 -5.42 -23.88 21.10
N CYS A 468 -5.31 -25.15 20.74
CA CYS A 468 -5.63 -25.73 19.45
C CYS A 468 -5.38 -27.25 19.49
N ASP A 469 -6.08 -28.02 18.66
CA ASP A 469 -5.94 -29.50 18.64
C ASP A 469 -5.09 -30.05 17.48
N ASP A 470 -4.66 -29.20 16.53
CA ASP A 470 -3.94 -29.66 15.33
C ASP A 470 -2.54 -29.06 15.18
N ARG A 471 -2.41 -27.76 15.43
CA ARG A 471 -1.14 -27.03 15.21
C ARG A 471 -0.87 -25.98 16.25
N ILE A 472 0.29 -26.08 16.89
CA ILE A 472 0.74 -25.19 17.95
C ILE A 472 2.05 -24.50 17.55
N ILE A 473 2.20 -23.24 17.93
CA ILE A 473 3.46 -22.53 17.84
C ILE A 473 4.22 -22.68 19.17
N VAL A 474 5.48 -23.09 19.08
CA VAL A 474 6.45 -23.00 20.18
C VAL A 474 7.46 -21.93 19.81
N ARG A 475 7.63 -20.94 20.70
CA ARG A 475 8.55 -19.82 20.49
C ARG A 475 9.36 -19.56 21.75
N ARG A 476 10.66 -19.25 21.59
CA ARG A 476 11.53 -18.84 22.70
C ARG A 476 11.44 -17.33 22.90
N TRP A 477 11.22 -16.94 24.15
CA TRP A 477 11.24 -15.58 24.65
C TRP A 477 12.37 -15.40 25.65
N PRO A 478 12.72 -14.18 26.10
CA PRO A 478 13.75 -13.97 27.13
C PRO A 478 13.52 -14.79 28.41
N GLU A 479 12.25 -15.01 28.76
CA GLU A 479 11.84 -15.75 29.98
C GLU A 479 11.78 -17.27 29.76
N GLY A 480 12.02 -17.78 28.54
CA GLY A 480 11.98 -19.20 28.22
C GLY A 480 11.01 -19.54 27.07
N PHE A 481 10.76 -20.81 26.87
CA PHE A 481 9.86 -21.30 25.85
C PHE A 481 8.39 -21.07 26.22
N GLN A 482 7.58 -20.62 25.26
CA GLN A 482 6.14 -20.52 25.38
C GLN A 482 5.45 -21.29 24.26
N ILE A 483 4.26 -21.82 24.56
CA ILE A 483 3.32 -22.30 23.55
C ILE A 483 2.29 -21.21 23.26
N HIS A 484 1.86 -21.17 22.02
CA HIS A 484 0.86 -20.24 21.55
C HIS A 484 -0.21 -20.98 20.76
N GLY A 485 -1.47 -20.65 21.02
CA GLY A 485 -2.58 -21.15 20.24
C GLY A 485 -2.59 -20.59 18.81
N THR A 486 -3.27 -21.27 17.95
CA THR A 486 -3.35 -20.91 16.52
C THR A 486 -4.76 -21.05 15.98
N TRP A 487 -5.04 -20.41 14.85
CA TRP A 487 -6.32 -20.54 14.14
C TRP A 487 -6.45 -21.84 13.32
N SER A 488 -5.51 -22.74 13.42
CA SER A 488 -5.45 -23.97 12.63
C SER A 488 -5.94 -25.15 13.45
N HIS A 489 -7.24 -25.42 13.43
CA HIS A 489 -7.88 -26.51 14.16
C HIS A 489 -8.06 -27.78 13.32
N GLY A 490 -8.16 -28.92 13.99
CA GLY A 490 -8.50 -30.21 13.44
C GLY A 490 -9.97 -30.60 13.67
N GLU A 491 -10.21 -31.60 14.54
CA GLU A 491 -11.55 -32.07 14.89
C GLU A 491 -12.30 -31.12 15.85
N LEU A 492 -11.55 -30.42 16.72
CA LEU A 492 -12.11 -29.46 17.66
C LEU A 492 -12.08 -28.07 17.01
N SER A 493 -13.20 -27.37 17.08
CA SER A 493 -13.29 -26.00 16.57
C SER A 493 -12.69 -24.97 17.52
N ASP A 494 -12.30 -25.39 18.73
CA ASP A 494 -11.73 -24.53 19.75
C ASP A 494 -10.35 -24.02 19.30
N VAL A 495 -10.21 -22.71 19.24
CA VAL A 495 -8.97 -21.98 18.98
C VAL A 495 -8.83 -20.83 19.96
N SER A 496 -7.61 -20.53 20.38
CA SER A 496 -7.34 -19.44 21.30
C SER A 496 -6.07 -18.70 20.91
N PRO A 497 -6.02 -17.36 21.01
CA PRO A 497 -4.82 -16.56 20.84
C PRO A 497 -3.90 -16.62 22.09
N ALA A 498 -4.33 -17.27 23.15
CA ALA A 498 -3.59 -17.32 24.40
C ALA A 498 -2.24 -17.99 24.27
N SER A 499 -1.36 -17.66 25.20
CA SER A 499 -0.04 -18.26 25.35
C SER A 499 0.20 -18.68 26.81
N ALA A 500 1.15 -19.58 26.99
CA ALA A 500 1.61 -19.98 28.31
C ALA A 500 3.07 -20.47 28.26
N PRO A 501 3.84 -20.33 29.39
CA PRO A 501 5.14 -20.97 29.51
C PRO A 501 5.05 -22.47 29.24
N LEU A 502 5.90 -23.01 28.38
CA LEU A 502 5.89 -24.42 28.00
C LEU A 502 6.46 -25.27 29.13
N GLN A 503 5.60 -25.93 29.89
CA GLN A 503 5.92 -26.74 31.05
C GLN A 503 6.46 -28.11 30.67
N ALA A 504 5.87 -28.78 29.68
CA ALA A 504 6.29 -30.10 29.23
C ALA A 504 5.81 -30.43 27.81
N ILE A 505 6.57 -31.29 27.14
CA ILE A 505 6.21 -31.94 25.87
C ILE A 505 5.82 -33.39 26.18
N LEU A 506 4.60 -33.77 25.76
CA LEU A 506 3.99 -35.06 26.03
C LEU A 506 3.79 -35.84 24.73
N PHE A 507 4.65 -36.82 24.47
CA PHE A 507 4.53 -37.74 23.33
C PHE A 507 3.49 -38.81 23.64
N LEU A 508 2.34 -38.75 22.93
CA LEU A 508 1.18 -39.59 23.19
C LEU A 508 1.40 -41.04 22.73
N GLU A 509 1.04 -41.99 23.60
CA GLU A 509 1.05 -43.44 23.36
C GLU A 509 -0.22 -44.06 23.96
N LYS A 510 -1.10 -44.64 23.12
CA LYS A 510 -2.30 -45.34 23.60
C LYS A 510 -1.88 -46.59 24.37
N ALA A 511 -2.42 -46.77 25.55
CA ALA A 511 -2.10 -47.90 26.44
C ALA A 511 -3.33 -48.24 27.30
N SER A 512 -3.21 -49.26 28.13
CA SER A 512 -4.22 -49.65 29.11
C SER A 512 -3.96 -49.05 30.50
N ILE A 513 -2.92 -48.20 30.63
CA ILE A 513 -2.49 -47.55 31.88
C ILE A 513 -2.18 -46.10 31.60
N ASN A 514 -2.27 -45.27 32.65
CA ASN A 514 -1.94 -43.85 32.62
C ASN A 514 -0.58 -43.62 33.32
N GLU A 515 0.46 -43.29 32.55
CA GLU A 515 1.83 -43.21 33.04
C GLU A 515 2.65 -42.15 32.29
N LEU A 516 3.51 -41.45 33.06
CA LEU A 516 4.50 -40.51 32.50
C LEU A 516 5.89 -41.16 32.57
N ILE A 517 6.52 -41.37 31.44
CA ILE A 517 7.86 -41.91 31.31
C ILE A 517 8.79 -40.82 30.77
N PRO A 518 9.78 -40.36 31.57
CA PRO A 518 10.70 -39.32 31.10
C PRO A 518 11.49 -39.76 29.86
N VAL A 519 11.63 -38.86 28.90
CA VAL A 519 12.51 -39.03 27.73
C VAL A 519 13.86 -38.39 28.10
N VAL A 520 14.80 -39.17 28.63
CA VAL A 520 16.06 -38.66 29.15
C VAL A 520 17.08 -38.36 28.05
N ASP A 521 17.11 -39.18 27.00
CA ASP A 521 18.05 -39.02 25.89
C ASP A 521 17.76 -37.77 25.07
N LYS A 522 18.74 -36.84 25.02
CA LYS A 522 18.66 -35.58 24.30
C LYS A 522 18.44 -35.79 22.80
N MET A 523 19.16 -36.73 22.17
CA MET A 523 19.04 -36.98 20.73
C MET A 523 17.67 -37.55 20.40
N GLN A 524 17.08 -38.38 21.26
CA GLN A 524 15.72 -38.86 21.11
C GLN A 524 14.70 -37.72 21.21
N ARG A 525 14.90 -36.77 22.13
CA ARG A 525 14.04 -35.56 22.24
C ARG A 525 14.09 -34.73 20.97
N ILE A 526 15.29 -34.40 20.47
CA ILE A 526 15.51 -33.65 19.25
C ILE A 526 14.82 -34.35 18.07
N SER A 527 15.10 -35.63 17.86
CA SER A 527 14.53 -36.41 16.76
C SER A 527 13.00 -36.44 16.81
N LYS A 528 12.43 -36.64 18.00
CA LYS A 528 10.97 -36.64 18.19
C LYS A 528 10.35 -35.25 17.87
N VAL A 529 10.91 -34.16 18.38
CA VAL A 529 10.40 -32.80 18.08
C VAL A 529 10.45 -32.54 16.58
N LEU A 530 11.60 -32.79 15.93
CA LEU A 530 11.77 -32.56 14.49
C LEU A 530 10.82 -33.40 13.62
N SER A 531 10.38 -34.57 14.10
CA SER A 531 9.41 -35.40 13.36
C SER A 531 8.03 -34.75 13.22
N TYR A 532 7.70 -33.80 14.09
CA TYR A 532 6.40 -33.11 14.10
C TYR A 532 6.46 -31.65 13.69
N VAL A 533 7.68 -31.13 13.39
CA VAL A 533 7.81 -29.76 12.86
C VAL A 533 7.20 -29.69 11.46
N ILE A 534 6.33 -28.70 11.27
CA ILE A 534 5.80 -28.36 9.96
C ILE A 534 6.88 -27.67 9.14
N ARG A 535 7.20 -28.27 8.00
CA ARG A 535 8.33 -27.85 7.16
C ARG A 535 7.85 -26.93 6.05
N PRO A 536 8.40 -25.70 5.94
CA PRO A 536 8.24 -24.92 4.73
C PRO A 536 8.99 -25.60 3.58
N LEU A 537 8.53 -25.35 2.35
CA LEU A 537 9.17 -25.91 1.18
C LEU A 537 10.55 -25.26 0.97
N ILE A 538 11.61 -26.02 1.18
CA ILE A 538 13.02 -25.83 0.79
C ILE A 538 13.73 -24.53 1.23
N ASP A 539 14.45 -24.56 2.36
CA ASP A 539 15.51 -23.59 2.67
C ASP A 539 16.55 -24.19 3.63
N ALA A 540 17.83 -24.22 3.25
CA ALA A 540 18.92 -24.72 4.09
C ALA A 540 19.09 -23.90 5.38
N ARG A 541 18.96 -22.57 5.29
CA ARG A 541 19.03 -21.66 6.45
C ARG A 541 17.91 -21.90 7.46
N TRP A 542 16.72 -22.26 6.95
CA TRP A 542 15.61 -22.62 7.82
C TRP A 542 15.93 -23.87 8.65
N TRP A 543 16.58 -24.87 8.04
CA TRP A 543 16.98 -26.09 8.75
C TRP A 543 18.00 -25.81 9.83
N GLU A 544 19.03 -25.00 9.60
CA GLU A 544 20.00 -24.60 10.61
C GLU A 544 19.34 -23.99 11.84
N LYS A 545 18.44 -23.01 11.61
CA LYS A 545 17.69 -22.35 12.69
C LYS A 545 16.79 -23.31 13.44
N THR A 546 16.10 -24.20 12.72
CA THR A 546 15.17 -25.16 13.31
C THR A 546 15.90 -26.24 14.10
N LEU A 547 17.05 -26.72 13.65
CA LEU A 547 17.90 -27.64 14.39
C LEU A 547 18.41 -27.02 15.69
N THR A 548 18.97 -25.82 15.63
CA THR A 548 19.40 -25.07 16.82
C THR A 548 18.25 -24.90 17.82
N LEU A 549 17.06 -24.55 17.32
CA LEU A 549 15.87 -24.39 18.16
C LEU A 549 15.46 -25.72 18.80
N ALA A 550 15.50 -26.84 18.07
CA ALA A 550 15.17 -28.17 18.59
C ALA A 550 16.17 -28.63 19.67
N GLU A 551 17.44 -28.28 19.52
CA GLU A 551 18.47 -28.52 20.56
C GLU A 551 18.15 -27.72 21.83
N MET A 552 17.83 -26.44 21.69
CA MET A 552 17.45 -25.58 22.83
C MET A 552 16.19 -26.10 23.54
N ILE A 553 15.15 -26.49 22.78
CA ILE A 553 13.94 -27.11 23.33
C ILE A 553 14.31 -28.39 24.12
N ALA A 554 15.18 -29.25 23.57
CA ALA A 554 15.59 -30.47 24.23
C ALA A 554 16.41 -30.24 25.51
N ASP A 555 17.12 -29.13 25.64
CA ASP A 555 17.85 -28.74 26.82
C ASP A 555 16.97 -28.10 27.90
N GLU A 556 16.05 -27.21 27.50
CA GLU A 556 15.33 -26.36 28.44
C GLU A 556 13.93 -26.92 28.82
N VAL A 557 13.30 -27.79 27.98
CA VAL A 557 11.93 -28.24 28.19
C VAL A 557 11.87 -29.73 28.55
N PRO A 558 11.26 -30.11 29.68
CA PRO A 558 11.03 -31.52 30.02
C PRO A 558 10.16 -32.22 29.00
N ALA A 559 10.49 -33.47 28.67
CA ALA A 559 9.74 -34.27 27.72
C ALA A 559 9.43 -35.65 28.27
N TYR A 560 8.21 -36.13 28.01
CA TYR A 560 7.73 -37.42 28.51
C TYR A 560 7.03 -38.21 27.41
N ARG A 561 7.06 -39.52 27.48
CA ARG A 561 6.06 -40.39 26.85
C ARG A 561 4.87 -40.47 27.79
N LEU A 562 3.70 -40.04 27.32
CA LEU A 562 2.45 -40.15 28.07
C LEU A 562 1.69 -41.36 27.54
N ARG A 563 1.70 -42.44 28.29
CA ARG A 563 0.85 -43.59 28.07
C ARG A 563 -0.51 -43.29 28.69
N PHE A 564 -1.58 -43.55 27.96
CA PHE A 564 -2.91 -43.20 28.45
C PHE A 564 -4.00 -44.13 27.89
N ASP A 565 -5.03 -44.30 28.69
CA ASP A 565 -6.29 -44.96 28.33
C ASP A 565 -7.44 -43.99 28.16
N MET A 566 -8.64 -44.50 27.92
CA MET A 566 -9.84 -43.67 27.73
C MET A 566 -10.65 -43.44 29.03
N SER A 567 -10.13 -43.78 30.19
CA SER A 567 -10.82 -43.67 31.49
C SER A 567 -10.94 -42.24 32.00
N GLY A 568 -10.16 -41.31 31.47
CA GLY A 568 -10.04 -39.94 31.98
C GLY A 568 -9.10 -39.79 33.19
N GLN A 569 -8.59 -40.89 33.77
CA GLN A 569 -7.65 -40.84 34.90
C GLN A 569 -6.29 -40.25 34.52
N VAL A 570 -5.99 -40.10 33.24
CA VAL A 570 -4.79 -39.43 32.73
C VAL A 570 -4.62 -38.03 33.31
N ARG A 571 -5.71 -37.38 33.71
CA ARG A 571 -5.68 -36.08 34.38
C ARG A 571 -4.84 -36.08 35.64
N GLU A 572 -4.99 -37.07 36.51
CA GLU A 572 -4.23 -37.18 37.76
C GLU A 572 -2.73 -37.27 37.51
N VAL A 573 -2.36 -37.92 36.41
CA VAL A 573 -0.98 -38.06 35.99
C VAL A 573 -0.43 -36.72 35.48
N ILE A 574 -1.24 -35.98 34.68
CA ILE A 574 -0.86 -34.69 34.14
C ILE A 574 -0.77 -33.62 35.24
N GLN A 575 -1.66 -33.69 36.27
CA GLN A 575 -1.67 -32.75 37.39
C GLN A 575 -0.31 -32.72 38.13
N LYS A 576 0.47 -33.80 38.10
CA LYS A 576 1.81 -33.86 38.73
C LYS A 576 2.84 -32.99 38.00
N LEU A 577 2.55 -32.52 36.82
CA LEU A 577 3.43 -31.62 36.04
C LEU A 577 3.10 -30.12 36.27
N LEU A 578 1.94 -29.83 36.81
CA LEU A 578 1.45 -28.48 37.10
C LEU A 578 1.82 -28.05 38.52
#